data_c48606af8c281616cd049d388b5a7dc6
#
_entry.id   c48606af8c281616cd049d388b5a7dc6
#
_cell.length_a   1.000
_cell.length_b   1.000
_cell.length_c   1.000
_cell.angle_alpha   90.00
_cell.angle_beta   90.00
_cell.angle_gamma   90.00
#
_symmetry.space_group_name_H-M   'P 1'
#
loop_
_entity.id
_entity.type
_entity.pdbx_description
1 polymer ?
#
loop_
_entity_poly.entity_id
_entity_poly.type
_entity_poly.pdbx_seq_one_letter_code
_entity_poly.pdbx_strand_id
1 'polypeptide(L)'
;MKTREIVIRRWFDMWLQKKDLSISEMFSDNAGYIESWGPEYHGSAKIKLWFDEWNTRGTVLQWDIKQFFHKENQTMVEWYFKNQMNDGKVEAFDGVSLIEWTSDDKILFLKEFGCNINNYDPYQNGSVPQFNGETSPWF
;
A
#
# COMPACT_ATOMS: atom_id res chain seq x y z
N MET A 1 1.59 10.59 17.45
CA MET A 1 0.52 10.23 16.53
C MET A 1 0.48 11.10 15.30
N LYS A 2 0.38 12.42 15.48
CA LYS A 2 0.35 13.36 14.35
C LYS A 2 1.61 13.29 13.47
N THR A 3 2.80 13.16 14.08
CA THR A 3 4.06 13.01 13.36
C THR A 3 4.05 11.77 12.46
N ARG A 4 3.54 10.64 12.97
CA ARG A 4 3.43 9.39 12.22
C ARG A 4 2.48 9.49 11.04
N GLU A 5 1.35 10.18 11.22
CA GLU A 5 0.39 10.42 10.14
C GLU A 5 0.99 11.28 9.03
N ILE A 6 1.79 12.30 9.39
CA ILE A 6 2.51 13.14 8.43
C ILE A 6 3.49 12.30 7.61
N VAL A 7 4.23 11.40 8.24
CA VAL A 7 5.17 10.50 7.54
C VAL A 7 4.41 9.61 6.56
N ILE A 8 3.29 9.03 6.97
CA ILE A 8 2.48 8.17 6.10
C ILE A 8 1.95 8.95 4.90
N ARG A 9 1.42 10.16 5.13
CA ARG A 9 0.93 11.02 4.04
C ARG A 9 2.05 11.36 3.07
N ARG A 10 3.25 11.63 3.56
CA ARG A 10 4.41 11.90 2.72
C ARG A 10 4.78 10.69 1.87
N TRP A 11 4.73 9.49 2.43
CA TRP A 11 4.97 8.26 1.68
C TRP A 11 3.99 8.10 0.51
N PHE A 12 2.71 8.32 0.75
CA PHE A 12 1.69 8.23 -0.29
C PHE A 12 1.87 9.34 -1.35
N ASP A 13 2.21 10.56 -0.92
CA ASP A 13 2.46 11.67 -1.83
C ASP A 13 3.65 11.42 -2.76
N MET A 14 4.69 10.72 -2.30
CA MET A 14 5.82 10.34 -3.14
C MET A 14 5.37 9.54 -4.36
N TRP A 15 4.47 8.59 -4.16
CA TRP A 15 3.94 7.77 -5.24
C TRP A 15 3.06 8.59 -6.19
N LEU A 16 2.23 9.45 -5.65
CA LEU A 16 1.36 10.32 -6.45
C LEU A 16 2.15 11.31 -7.30
N GLN A 17 3.28 11.80 -6.77
CA GLN A 17 4.14 12.77 -7.45
C GLN A 17 5.25 12.12 -8.28
N LYS A 18 5.47 10.83 -8.15
CA LYS A 18 6.63 10.10 -8.72
C LYS A 18 7.96 10.69 -8.27
N LYS A 19 8.05 11.11 -7.03
CA LYS A 19 9.21 11.82 -6.52
C LYS A 19 9.60 11.32 -5.15
N ASP A 20 10.89 11.01 -4.97
CA ASP A 20 11.45 10.69 -3.66
C ASP A 20 11.50 11.97 -2.81
N LEU A 21 10.73 11.98 -1.73
CA LEU A 21 10.68 13.06 -0.74
C LEU A 21 11.39 12.61 0.54
N SER A 22 12.51 11.92 0.41
CA SER A 22 13.38 11.43 1.49
C SER A 22 13.00 10.05 2.03
N ILE A 23 12.97 9.04 1.16
CA ILE A 23 12.79 7.63 1.57
C ILE A 23 13.82 7.25 2.64
N SER A 24 15.08 7.66 2.47
CA SER A 24 16.15 7.33 3.41
C SER A 24 15.98 7.93 4.80
N GLU A 25 15.22 9.00 4.94
CA GLU A 25 14.90 9.61 6.25
C GLU A 25 13.63 9.04 6.86
N MET A 26 12.71 8.57 6.04
CA MET A 26 11.40 8.08 6.43
C MET A 26 11.44 6.64 6.93
N PHE A 27 12.24 5.79 6.25
CA PHE A 27 12.41 4.38 6.60
C PHE A 27 13.73 4.18 7.32
N SER A 28 13.75 3.30 8.33
CA SER A 28 15.01 2.93 8.97
C SER A 28 15.88 2.14 7.98
N ASP A 29 17.20 2.13 8.20
CA ASP A 29 18.13 1.46 7.29
C ASP A 29 17.82 -0.03 7.10
N ASN A 30 17.27 -0.68 8.14
CA ASN A 30 16.91 -2.09 8.14
C ASN A 30 15.39 -2.32 8.04
N ALA A 31 14.65 -1.37 7.51
CA ALA A 31 13.20 -1.48 7.38
C ALA A 31 12.80 -2.66 6.49
N GLY A 32 11.67 -3.30 6.83
CA GLY A 32 11.03 -4.31 5.99
C GLY A 32 9.76 -3.75 5.35
N TYR A 33 9.52 -4.08 4.09
CA TYR A 33 8.30 -3.69 3.38
C TYR A 33 7.75 -4.89 2.63
N ILE A 34 6.49 -5.24 2.87
CA ILE A 34 5.82 -6.38 2.22
C ILE A 34 4.61 -5.88 1.45
N GLU A 35 4.62 -6.10 0.13
CA GLU A 35 3.45 -5.82 -0.71
C GLU A 35 2.39 -6.91 -0.55
N SER A 36 1.12 -6.55 -0.75
CA SER A 36 -0.02 -7.46 -0.55
C SER A 36 0.04 -8.72 -1.42
N TRP A 37 0.71 -8.67 -2.57
CA TRP A 37 0.78 -9.80 -3.51
C TRP A 37 2.06 -10.64 -3.38
N GLY A 38 2.97 -10.31 -2.43
CA GLY A 38 4.08 -11.17 -2.04
C GLY A 38 5.48 -10.58 -2.02
N PRO A 39 5.88 -9.63 -2.86
CA PRO A 39 7.23 -9.08 -2.83
C PRO A 39 7.59 -8.46 -1.49
N GLU A 40 8.82 -8.69 -1.06
CA GLU A 40 9.34 -8.20 0.20
C GLU A 40 10.67 -7.49 -0.03
N TYR A 41 10.82 -6.30 0.53
CA TYR A 41 12.01 -5.48 0.37
C TYR A 41 12.68 -5.29 1.72
N HIS A 42 14.00 -5.55 1.77
CA HIS A 42 14.79 -5.48 2.99
C HIS A 42 15.71 -4.27 2.95
N GLY A 43 15.44 -3.30 3.83
CA GLY A 43 16.20 -2.07 3.99
C GLY A 43 15.71 -0.92 3.13
N SER A 44 15.95 0.30 3.60
CA SER A 44 15.54 1.52 2.90
C SER A 44 16.15 1.62 1.49
N ALA A 45 17.36 1.12 1.29
CA ALA A 45 18.01 1.12 -0.02
C ALA A 45 17.24 0.28 -1.04
N LYS A 46 16.73 -0.90 -0.63
CA LYS A 46 15.93 -1.76 -1.51
C LYS A 46 14.55 -1.17 -1.77
N ILE A 47 13.95 -0.53 -0.78
CA ILE A 47 12.67 0.19 -0.94
C ILE A 47 12.83 1.29 -1.99
N LYS A 48 13.94 2.03 -1.95
CA LYS A 48 14.27 3.07 -2.93
C LYS A 48 14.43 2.47 -4.34
N LEU A 49 15.14 1.36 -4.48
CA LEU A 49 15.30 0.67 -5.77
C LEU A 49 13.96 0.27 -6.35
N TRP A 50 13.09 -0.31 -5.54
CA TRP A 50 11.73 -0.69 -5.95
C TRP A 50 10.91 0.54 -6.34
N PHE A 51 10.92 1.60 -5.54
CA PHE A 51 10.22 2.85 -5.85
C PHE A 51 10.64 3.39 -7.23
N ASP A 52 11.94 3.50 -7.47
CA ASP A 52 12.46 4.04 -8.72
C ASP A 52 12.08 3.16 -9.92
N GLU A 53 12.23 1.84 -9.80
CA GLU A 53 11.93 0.91 -10.88
C GLU A 53 10.44 0.86 -11.20
N TRP A 54 9.58 0.75 -10.17
CA TRP A 54 8.13 0.68 -10.38
C TRP A 54 7.61 1.93 -11.10
N ASN A 55 8.13 3.09 -10.76
CA ASN A 55 7.70 4.36 -11.36
C ASN A 55 8.17 4.52 -12.82
N THR A 56 9.02 3.64 -13.33
CA THR A 56 9.31 3.54 -14.77
C THR A 56 8.26 2.76 -15.53
N ARG A 57 7.48 1.92 -14.86
CA ARG A 57 6.49 1.01 -15.47
C ARG A 57 5.05 1.45 -15.29
N GLY A 58 4.75 2.26 -14.32
CA GLY A 58 3.38 2.64 -14.00
C GLY A 58 3.25 3.99 -13.32
N THR A 59 2.01 4.39 -13.09
CA THR A 59 1.64 5.64 -12.43
C THR A 59 0.59 5.36 -11.38
N VAL A 60 0.80 5.82 -10.16
CA VAL A 60 -0.23 5.82 -9.13
C VAL A 60 -1.17 6.97 -9.38
N LEU A 61 -2.44 6.67 -9.67
CA LEU A 61 -3.44 7.68 -9.98
C LEU A 61 -4.11 8.22 -8.73
N GLN A 62 -4.36 7.33 -7.75
CA GLN A 62 -4.99 7.68 -6.47
C GLN A 62 -4.41 6.80 -5.38
N TRP A 63 -4.24 7.38 -4.22
CA TRP A 63 -3.95 6.65 -2.99
C TRP A 63 -4.55 7.44 -1.84
N ASP A 64 -5.83 7.20 -1.58
CA ASP A 64 -6.64 8.01 -0.67
C ASP A 64 -6.66 7.38 0.72
N ILE A 65 -6.25 8.14 1.71
CA ILE A 65 -6.28 7.72 3.11
C ILE A 65 -7.70 7.92 3.64
N LYS A 66 -8.28 6.87 4.25
CA LYS A 66 -9.60 6.92 4.86
C LYS A 66 -9.50 7.21 6.35
N GLN A 67 -8.64 6.51 7.08
CA GLN A 67 -8.48 6.69 8.52
C GLN A 67 -7.22 6.02 9.03
N PHE A 68 -6.81 6.40 10.24
CA PHE A 68 -5.68 5.83 10.97
C PHE A 68 -6.15 5.21 12.28
N PHE A 69 -5.45 4.13 12.68
CA PHE A 69 -5.57 3.53 14.00
C PHE A 69 -4.17 3.43 14.60
N HIS A 70 -3.99 3.91 15.81
CA HIS A 70 -2.69 3.86 16.51
C HIS A 70 -2.78 3.01 17.74
N LYS A 71 -1.75 2.19 17.96
CA LYS A 71 -1.59 1.40 19.17
C LYS A 71 -0.11 1.23 19.47
N GLU A 72 0.36 1.81 20.56
CA GLU A 72 1.77 1.71 20.97
C GLU A 72 2.71 2.18 19.84
N ASN A 73 3.62 1.30 19.37
CA ASN A 73 4.53 1.60 18.27
C ASN A 73 3.98 1.17 16.90
N GLN A 74 2.67 1.00 16.78
CA GLN A 74 2.03 0.55 15.55
C GLN A 74 0.98 1.53 15.06
N THR A 75 0.83 1.59 13.75
CA THR A 75 -0.24 2.33 13.08
C THR A 75 -0.84 1.47 11.98
N MET A 76 -2.16 1.45 11.92
CA MET A 76 -2.90 0.93 10.77
C MET A 76 -3.46 2.10 10.00
N VAL A 77 -3.30 2.10 8.68
CA VAL A 77 -3.92 3.10 7.81
C VAL A 77 -4.79 2.39 6.77
N GLU A 78 -6.04 2.78 6.70
CA GLU A 78 -6.99 2.28 5.70
C GLU A 78 -6.99 3.22 4.50
N TRP A 79 -6.97 2.65 3.27
CA TRP A 79 -6.85 3.45 2.06
C TRP A 79 -7.54 2.80 0.85
N TYR A 80 -7.73 3.62 -0.20
CA TYR A 80 -8.10 3.20 -1.55
C TYR A 80 -6.93 3.50 -2.48
N PHE A 81 -6.61 2.56 -3.38
CA PHE A 81 -5.48 2.64 -4.29
C PHE A 81 -5.93 2.40 -5.74
N LYS A 82 -5.37 3.19 -6.67
CA LYS A 82 -5.58 3.01 -8.11
C LYS A 82 -4.32 3.35 -8.86
N ASN A 83 -3.92 2.47 -9.78
CA ASN A 83 -2.77 2.72 -10.67
C ASN A 83 -3.13 2.46 -12.14
N GLN A 84 -2.26 2.93 -13.01
CA GLN A 84 -2.27 2.58 -14.42
C GLN A 84 -0.84 2.25 -14.84
N MET A 85 -0.65 1.07 -15.44
CA MET A 85 0.64 0.65 -15.98
C MET A 85 0.84 1.20 -17.39
N ASN A 86 2.10 1.22 -17.85
CA ASN A 86 2.43 1.77 -19.18
C ASN A 86 1.77 1.00 -20.34
N ASP A 87 1.39 -0.26 -20.12
CA ASP A 87 0.65 -1.08 -21.08
C ASP A 87 -0.86 -0.76 -21.10
N GLY A 88 -1.30 0.19 -20.28
CA GLY A 88 -2.70 0.60 -20.16
C GLY A 88 -3.50 -0.16 -19.11
N LYS A 89 -2.95 -1.20 -18.49
CA LYS A 89 -3.63 -1.96 -17.43
C LYS A 89 -3.89 -1.07 -16.22
N VAL A 90 -5.15 -1.05 -15.76
CA VAL A 90 -5.56 -0.31 -14.55
C VAL A 90 -5.89 -1.31 -13.45
N GLU A 91 -5.39 -1.06 -12.25
CA GLU A 91 -5.71 -1.82 -11.05
C GLU A 91 -6.24 -0.87 -9.98
N ALA A 92 -7.26 -1.31 -9.26
CA ALA A 92 -7.82 -0.55 -8.15
C ALA A 92 -8.27 -1.51 -7.04
N PHE A 93 -7.97 -1.19 -5.81
CA PHE A 93 -8.35 -2.01 -4.67
C PHE A 93 -8.33 -1.20 -3.37
N ASP A 94 -9.06 -1.69 -2.37
CA ASP A 94 -8.99 -1.20 -1.01
C ASP A 94 -7.90 -1.94 -0.26
N GLY A 95 -7.39 -1.33 0.80
CA GLY A 95 -6.44 -2.01 1.64
C GLY A 95 -6.15 -1.30 2.94
N VAL A 96 -5.27 -1.94 3.70
CA VAL A 96 -4.69 -1.37 4.91
C VAL A 96 -3.20 -1.64 4.91
N SER A 97 -2.45 -0.74 5.54
CA SER A 97 -1.04 -0.97 5.84
C SER A 97 -0.86 -1.08 7.35
N LEU A 98 -0.18 -2.13 7.79
CA LEU A 98 0.28 -2.27 9.17
C LEU A 98 1.71 -1.72 9.25
N ILE A 99 1.92 -0.74 10.10
CA ILE A 99 3.22 -0.05 10.21
C ILE A 99 3.73 -0.18 11.65
N GLU A 100 4.99 -0.56 11.79
CA GLU A 100 5.72 -0.51 13.04
C GLU A 100 6.77 0.60 12.99
N TRP A 101 6.92 1.32 14.08
CA TRP A 101 7.78 2.50 14.17
C TRP A 101 9.00 2.25 15.04
N THR A 102 10.10 2.90 14.68
CA THR A 102 11.25 3.04 15.59
C THR A 102 10.93 4.06 16.67
N SER A 103 11.80 4.17 17.69
CA SER A 103 11.61 5.15 18.78
C SER A 103 11.69 6.60 18.31
N ASP A 104 12.32 6.86 17.17
CA ASP A 104 12.42 8.19 16.55
C ASP A 104 11.44 8.38 15.38
N ASP A 105 10.36 7.58 15.35
CA ASP A 105 9.28 7.67 14.37
C ASP A 105 9.70 7.50 12.91
N LYS A 106 10.66 6.59 12.68
CA LYS A 106 10.93 6.06 11.34
C LYS A 106 10.15 4.76 11.15
N ILE A 107 9.79 4.47 9.91
CA ILE A 107 9.12 3.20 9.59
C ILE A 107 10.14 2.07 9.69
N LEU A 108 9.90 1.13 10.60
CA LEU A 108 10.72 -0.07 10.78
C LEU A 108 10.15 -1.23 9.98
N PHE A 109 8.85 -1.31 9.85
CA PHE A 109 8.16 -2.38 9.14
C PHE A 109 6.85 -1.86 8.57
N LEU A 110 6.53 -2.26 7.35
CA LEU A 110 5.23 -1.97 6.73
C LEU A 110 4.77 -3.19 5.95
N LYS A 111 3.54 -3.61 6.19
CA LYS A 111 2.91 -4.71 5.46
C LYS A 111 1.55 -4.29 4.94
N GLU A 112 1.34 -4.50 3.65
CA GLU A 112 0.09 -4.16 2.97
C GLU A 112 -0.84 -5.36 2.89
N PHE A 113 -2.14 -5.10 3.08
CA PHE A 113 -3.22 -6.07 2.91
C PHE A 113 -4.22 -5.47 1.92
N GLY A 114 -4.46 -6.17 0.82
CA GLY A 114 -5.37 -5.69 -0.21
C GLY A 114 -6.71 -6.41 -0.17
N CYS A 115 -7.76 -5.76 -0.69
CA CYS A 115 -9.10 -6.32 -0.79
C CYS A 115 -9.72 -5.93 -2.13
N ASN A 116 -10.37 -6.89 -2.80
CA ASN A 116 -11.09 -6.66 -4.03
C ASN A 116 -12.27 -5.70 -3.79
N ILE A 117 -12.39 -4.66 -4.60
CA ILE A 117 -13.49 -3.69 -4.52
C ILE A 117 -14.75 -4.12 -5.25
N ASN A 118 -14.68 -5.16 -6.08
CA ASN A 118 -15.81 -5.68 -6.84
C ASN A 118 -16.59 -6.70 -5.99
N ASN A 119 -17.27 -6.17 -4.99
CA ASN A 119 -18.05 -6.99 -4.06
C ASN A 119 -19.39 -7.34 -4.65
N TYR A 120 -19.84 -8.57 -4.45
CA TYR A 120 -21.12 -9.05 -4.94
C TYR A 120 -21.69 -10.12 -4.02
N ASP A 121 -23.00 -10.36 -4.15
CA ASP A 121 -23.69 -11.40 -3.39
C ASP A 121 -23.85 -12.65 -4.26
N PRO A 122 -23.15 -13.77 -3.96
CA PRO A 122 -23.29 -15.01 -4.72
C PRO A 122 -24.69 -15.61 -4.65
N TYR A 123 -25.47 -15.22 -3.66
CA TYR A 123 -26.83 -15.75 -3.40
C TYR A 123 -27.92 -14.76 -3.81
N GLN A 124 -27.63 -13.79 -4.63
CA GLN A 124 -28.59 -12.77 -5.05
C GLN A 124 -29.85 -13.38 -5.70
N ASN A 125 -29.70 -14.50 -6.40
CA ASN A 125 -30.77 -15.16 -7.15
C ASN A 125 -31.32 -16.43 -6.49
N GLY A 126 -31.02 -16.69 -5.22
CA GLY A 126 -31.52 -17.83 -4.49
C GLY A 126 -30.49 -18.58 -3.67
N SER A 127 -30.75 -19.86 -3.42
CA SER A 127 -29.92 -20.67 -2.52
C SER A 127 -28.74 -21.38 -3.19
N VAL A 128 -28.63 -21.27 -4.50
CA VAL A 128 -27.49 -21.82 -5.25
C VAL A 128 -26.52 -20.66 -5.55
N PRO A 129 -25.26 -20.70 -5.07
CA PRO A 129 -24.35 -19.59 -5.25
C PRO A 129 -23.89 -19.46 -6.70
N GLN A 130 -23.78 -18.22 -7.16
CA GLN A 130 -23.22 -17.87 -8.47
C GLN A 130 -22.00 -17.00 -8.25
N PHE A 131 -20.82 -17.51 -8.60
CA PHE A 131 -19.56 -16.79 -8.47
C PHE A 131 -19.14 -16.19 -9.81
N ASN A 132 -18.58 -14.97 -9.77
CA ASN A 132 -18.16 -14.25 -10.99
C ASN A 132 -16.93 -14.86 -11.66
N GLY A 133 -16.18 -15.69 -10.96
CA GLY A 133 -14.92 -16.23 -11.47
C GLY A 133 -13.79 -15.19 -11.52
N GLU A 134 -14.02 -14.00 -11.02
CA GLU A 134 -12.97 -12.97 -10.95
C GLU A 134 -11.96 -13.33 -9.87
N THR A 135 -10.68 -13.17 -10.21
CA THR A 135 -9.59 -13.28 -9.25
C THR A 135 -8.79 -11.98 -9.29
N SER A 136 -8.33 -11.57 -8.11
CA SER A 136 -7.37 -10.48 -8.04
C SER A 136 -5.99 -10.98 -8.46
N PRO A 137 -5.17 -10.16 -9.18
CA PRO A 137 -3.84 -10.60 -9.62
C PRO A 137 -2.91 -11.03 -8.48
N TRP A 138 -3.22 -10.66 -7.25
CA TRP A 138 -2.40 -10.98 -6.07
C TRP A 138 -2.95 -12.12 -5.21
N PHE A 139 -3.95 -12.84 -5.70
CA PHE A 139 -4.49 -14.04 -5.02
C PHE A 139 -4.11 -15.31 -5.75
#